data_7390c0227f4b4d7500523ed25d8c6b9b
#
_entry.id   7390c0227f4b4d7500523ed25d8c6b9b
#
_cell.length_a   1.000
_cell.length_b   1.000
_cell.length_c   1.000
_cell.angle_alpha   90.00
_cell.angle_beta   90.00
_cell.angle_gamma   90.00
#
_symmetry.space_group_name_H-M   'P 1'
#
loop_
_entity.id
_entity.type
_entity.pdbx_description
1 polymer ?
#
loop_
_entity_poly.entity_id
_entity_poly.type
_entity_poly.pdbx_seq_one_letter_code
_entity_poly.pdbx_strand_id
1 'polypeptide(L)'
;ELCPDAYIASNLVDIDNNPFKPITLEVSEELINNRFGLTIPTAEIKDTLHRLQFDLKYKAKTFTIGVPSFRATKDISIPEDIVEEVARIYGYDNIKFELPKVNIDSPIVNLDYLAAKDIRRWLSLSQKYYEIYNYPFTNQAWAKKLGLELNNHLRVKNALSPEQVYLNISLLPNLLARAEENMRWYDEFKMYELERTFDKISKGTYQTDNTRKKFLPKQDKYLVGVEVSKKNKEELFLSTKGMLGALMEHLNVELDFEESDLAYASIVYDIKYKDINLGQFGLLEDDLFDSGDNKVNVAFWQINFTLFLKYINKVKKYATLAKFPAVYRDMAVVVDKGLKWADLEAEIVKISPLIRHLEPFDVFSGKGIEEGQKSIAWHLEFRSNDRTLLAEDVDKLMDDILLILQKKFEAVLR
;
A
#
# COMPACT_ATOMS: atom_id res chain seq x y z
N GLU A 1 -18.30 -8.01 66.93
CA GLU A 1 -18.97 -6.69 66.99
C GLU A 1 -20.21 -6.60 66.09
N LEU A 2 -20.15 -7.20 64.86
CA LEU A 2 -21.26 -7.15 63.86
C LEU A 2 -22.35 -8.19 64.19
N CYS A 3 -22.02 -9.27 64.87
CA CYS A 3 -22.93 -10.35 65.23
C CYS A 3 -22.68 -10.75 66.69
N PRO A 4 -23.21 -9.99 67.66
CA PRO A 4 -22.92 -10.23 69.12
C PRO A 4 -23.35 -11.58 69.62
N ASP A 5 -24.36 -12.22 69.04
CA ASP A 5 -24.86 -13.55 69.40
C ASP A 5 -24.19 -14.72 68.67
N ALA A 6 -23.15 -14.42 67.84
CA ALA A 6 -22.44 -15.44 67.08
C ALA A 6 -21.53 -16.25 67.97
N TYR A 7 -21.54 -17.58 67.84
CA TYR A 7 -20.65 -18.50 68.48
C TYR A 7 -20.00 -19.47 67.54
N ILE A 8 -18.84 -20.00 67.89
CA ILE A 8 -18.12 -20.97 67.02
C ILE A 8 -18.86 -22.32 67.14
N ALA A 9 -19.49 -22.74 66.02
CA ALA A 9 -20.32 -23.94 65.96
C ALA A 9 -19.56 -25.19 65.48
N SER A 10 -18.39 -25.06 64.90
CA SER A 10 -17.56 -26.17 64.40
C SER A 10 -16.07 -25.83 64.48
N ASN A 11 -15.20 -26.78 64.25
CA ASN A 11 -13.78 -26.52 64.01
C ASN A 11 -13.60 -25.74 62.69
N LEU A 12 -12.52 -24.97 62.60
CA LEU A 12 -12.10 -24.31 61.37
C LEU A 12 -11.84 -25.38 60.31
N VAL A 13 -12.46 -25.20 59.14
CA VAL A 13 -12.17 -25.99 57.94
C VAL A 13 -11.45 -25.08 56.99
N ASP A 14 -10.21 -25.40 56.68
CA ASP A 14 -9.38 -24.69 55.71
C ASP A 14 -8.92 -25.67 54.61
N ILE A 15 -9.33 -25.41 53.38
CA ILE A 15 -8.97 -26.23 52.21
C ILE A 15 -8.28 -25.31 51.20
N ASP A 16 -6.96 -25.32 51.21
CA ASP A 16 -6.15 -24.57 50.22
C ASP A 16 -5.64 -25.52 49.12
N ASN A 17 -6.28 -25.48 47.97
CA ASN A 17 -5.91 -26.28 46.81
C ASN A 17 -4.81 -25.61 45.94
N ASN A 18 -4.46 -24.34 46.23
CA ASN A 18 -3.43 -23.62 45.49
C ASN A 18 -2.63 -22.70 46.42
N PRO A 19 -1.80 -23.28 47.29
CA PRO A 19 -1.08 -22.52 48.29
C PRO A 19 -0.18 -21.44 47.63
N PHE A 20 -0.13 -20.29 48.31
CA PHE A 20 0.70 -19.16 47.84
C PHE A 20 2.16 -19.57 47.72
N LYS A 21 2.74 -19.31 46.53
CA LYS A 21 4.17 -19.46 46.25
C LYS A 21 4.85 -18.11 46.41
N PRO A 22 5.79 -17.95 47.35
CA PRO A 22 6.51 -16.71 47.53
C PRO A 22 7.23 -16.29 46.24
N ILE A 23 7.05 -15.03 45.84
CA ILE A 23 7.75 -14.43 44.74
C ILE A 23 9.00 -13.71 45.27
N THR A 24 10.15 -14.01 44.69
CA THR A 24 11.41 -13.33 44.99
C THR A 24 11.96 -12.72 43.71
N LEU A 25 12.28 -11.44 43.76
CA LEU A 25 12.84 -10.68 42.64
C LEU A 25 14.28 -10.23 42.93
N GLU A 26 15.13 -10.32 41.92
CA GLU A 26 16.46 -9.74 42.00
C GLU A 26 16.49 -8.41 41.19
N VAL A 27 16.80 -7.31 41.88
CA VAL A 27 16.76 -5.97 41.31
C VAL A 27 18.09 -5.28 41.58
N SER A 28 18.83 -4.91 40.55
CA SER A 28 20.07 -4.17 40.75
C SER A 28 19.79 -2.70 41.06
N GLU A 29 20.64 -2.10 41.88
CA GLU A 29 20.65 -0.66 42.14
C GLU A 29 20.85 0.15 40.82
N GLU A 30 21.63 -0.42 39.92
CA GLU A 30 21.87 0.17 38.60
C GLU A 30 20.56 0.20 37.76
N LEU A 31 19.75 -0.85 37.77
CA LEU A 31 18.46 -0.85 37.08
C LEU A 31 17.54 0.23 37.61
N ILE A 32 17.44 0.36 38.95
CA ILE A 32 16.62 1.42 39.56
C ILE A 32 17.09 2.78 39.11
N ASN A 33 18.37 3.10 39.29
CA ASN A 33 18.94 4.40 38.97
C ASN A 33 18.85 4.73 37.45
N ASN A 34 19.10 3.77 36.60
CA ASN A 34 18.99 3.98 35.14
C ASN A 34 17.54 4.25 34.69
N ARG A 35 16.56 3.60 35.29
CA ARG A 35 15.14 3.86 34.99
C ARG A 35 14.68 5.23 35.48
N PHE A 36 15.21 5.68 36.60
CA PHE A 36 14.92 7.02 37.14
C PHE A 36 15.65 8.14 36.38
N GLY A 37 16.80 7.83 35.76
CA GLY A 37 17.69 8.83 35.20
C GLY A 37 18.43 9.65 36.26
N LEU A 38 18.43 9.24 37.53
CA LEU A 38 19.13 9.86 38.64
C LEU A 38 19.59 8.81 39.65
N THR A 39 20.53 9.16 40.51
CA THR A 39 21.05 8.26 41.55
C THR A 39 20.29 8.49 42.86
N ILE A 40 19.53 7.48 43.26
CA ILE A 40 18.85 7.45 44.57
C ILE A 40 19.78 6.78 45.57
N PRO A 41 19.97 7.34 46.77
CA PRO A 41 20.77 6.69 47.80
C PRO A 41 20.24 5.31 48.15
N THR A 42 21.14 4.33 48.28
CA THR A 42 20.75 2.94 48.62
C THR A 42 19.93 2.85 49.92
N ALA A 43 20.23 3.75 50.87
CA ALA A 43 19.50 3.81 52.14
C ALA A 43 18.02 4.21 51.95
N GLU A 44 17.77 5.14 51.04
CA GLU A 44 16.43 5.62 50.72
C GLU A 44 15.61 4.55 49.96
N ILE A 45 16.24 3.82 49.02
CA ILE A 45 15.60 2.67 48.35
C ILE A 45 15.21 1.62 49.42
N LYS A 46 16.12 1.29 50.34
CA LYS A 46 15.84 0.32 51.39
C LYS A 46 14.70 0.77 52.32
N ASP A 47 14.71 2.02 52.75
CA ASP A 47 13.66 2.57 53.63
C ASP A 47 12.30 2.52 52.90
N THR A 48 12.25 2.93 51.65
CA THR A 48 11.04 2.91 50.83
C THR A 48 10.45 1.49 50.76
N LEU A 49 11.24 0.52 50.34
CA LEU A 49 10.77 -0.86 50.17
C LEU A 49 10.42 -1.50 51.54
N HIS A 50 11.16 -1.18 52.61
CA HIS A 50 10.84 -1.67 53.93
C HIS A 50 9.51 -1.11 54.45
N ARG A 51 9.24 0.16 54.27
CA ARG A 51 7.94 0.79 54.62
C ARG A 51 6.78 0.19 53.85
N LEU A 52 7.03 -0.29 52.62
CA LEU A 52 6.05 -1.02 51.81
C LEU A 52 5.97 -2.52 52.15
N GLN A 53 6.64 -2.96 53.22
CA GLN A 53 6.63 -4.33 53.75
C GLN A 53 7.25 -5.39 52.83
N PHE A 54 8.19 -4.99 51.95
CA PHE A 54 9.01 -5.95 51.21
C PHE A 54 10.10 -6.53 52.12
N ASP A 55 10.35 -7.84 52.02
CA ASP A 55 11.50 -8.47 52.67
C ASP A 55 12.74 -8.24 51.80
N LEU A 56 13.83 -7.72 52.41
CA LEU A 56 14.98 -7.25 51.68
C LEU A 56 16.29 -7.89 52.13
N LYS A 57 17.06 -8.40 51.17
CA LYS A 57 18.48 -8.69 51.31
C LYS A 57 19.25 -7.88 50.29
N TYR A 58 20.35 -7.24 50.70
CA TYR A 58 21.17 -6.42 49.81
C TYR A 58 22.62 -6.90 49.87
N LYS A 59 23.14 -7.31 48.69
CA LYS A 59 24.52 -7.76 48.52
C LYS A 59 25.02 -7.41 47.13
N ALA A 60 26.26 -6.98 47.01
CA ALA A 60 26.90 -6.70 45.72
C ALA A 60 26.07 -5.80 44.79
N LYS A 61 25.50 -4.72 45.30
CA LYS A 61 24.63 -3.76 44.56
C LYS A 61 23.35 -4.36 43.99
N THR A 62 22.90 -5.51 44.53
CA THR A 62 21.65 -6.15 44.12
C THR A 62 20.77 -6.35 45.30
N PHE A 63 19.51 -6.04 45.17
CA PHE A 63 18.44 -6.32 46.13
C PHE A 63 17.83 -7.67 45.77
N THR A 64 17.75 -8.58 46.75
CA THR A 64 16.89 -9.76 46.69
C THR A 64 15.63 -9.42 47.50
N ILE A 65 14.49 -9.33 46.82
CA ILE A 65 13.26 -8.75 47.34
C ILE A 65 12.19 -9.82 47.44
N GLY A 66 11.76 -10.14 48.65
CA GLY A 66 10.59 -10.99 48.89
C GLY A 66 9.31 -10.16 48.77
N VAL A 67 8.45 -10.55 47.85
CA VAL A 67 7.17 -9.87 47.62
C VAL A 67 6.12 -10.35 48.62
N PRO A 68 5.48 -9.47 49.42
CA PRO A 68 4.45 -9.86 50.34
C PRO A 68 3.22 -10.44 49.62
N SER A 69 2.54 -11.40 50.26
CA SER A 69 1.44 -12.15 49.66
C SER A 69 0.31 -11.27 49.08
N PHE A 70 0.01 -10.16 49.78
CA PHE A 70 -1.04 -9.22 49.34
C PHE A 70 -0.67 -8.36 48.11
N ARG A 71 0.62 -8.37 47.71
CA ARG A 71 1.13 -7.67 46.52
C ARG A 71 1.53 -8.64 45.39
N ALA A 72 1.48 -9.95 45.66
CA ALA A 72 1.97 -10.96 44.70
C ALA A 72 0.96 -11.38 43.61
N THR A 73 -0.32 -11.06 43.81
CA THR A 73 -1.37 -11.49 42.87
C THR A 73 -1.65 -10.40 41.83
N LYS A 74 -1.12 -10.59 40.59
CA LYS A 74 -1.31 -9.68 39.46
C LYS A 74 -0.87 -8.23 39.74
N ASP A 75 0.08 -8.04 40.62
CA ASP A 75 0.62 -6.75 41.02
C ASP A 75 2.14 -6.78 40.82
N ILE A 76 2.92 -7.18 41.78
CA ILE A 76 4.38 -7.21 41.71
C ILE A 76 4.87 -8.57 41.21
N SER A 77 5.48 -8.59 40.01
CA SER A 77 5.91 -9.82 39.34
C SER A 77 7.26 -9.74 38.64
N ILE A 78 7.70 -8.53 38.29
CA ILE A 78 8.95 -8.26 37.57
C ILE A 78 9.77 -7.17 38.26
N PRO A 79 11.10 -7.03 37.97
CA PRO A 79 11.94 -6.00 38.55
C PRO A 79 11.43 -4.57 38.33
N GLU A 80 10.81 -4.30 37.19
CA GLU A 80 10.24 -2.99 36.86
C GLU A 80 9.13 -2.57 37.82
N ASP A 81 8.34 -3.49 38.34
CA ASP A 81 7.30 -3.20 39.35
C ASP A 81 7.93 -2.64 40.63
N ILE A 82 9.12 -3.13 41.00
CA ILE A 82 9.86 -2.61 42.17
C ILE A 82 10.40 -1.19 41.86
N VAL A 83 10.83 -0.93 40.63
CA VAL A 83 11.22 0.42 40.22
C VAL A 83 10.04 1.38 40.36
N GLU A 84 8.84 0.95 39.95
CA GLU A 84 7.62 1.73 40.10
C GLU A 84 7.33 2.07 41.56
N GLU A 85 7.43 1.08 42.48
CA GLU A 85 7.18 1.29 43.90
C GLU A 85 8.14 2.32 44.49
N VAL A 86 9.41 2.24 44.13
CA VAL A 86 10.41 3.24 44.57
C VAL A 86 10.09 4.62 43.97
N ALA A 87 9.72 4.68 42.69
CA ALA A 87 9.37 5.92 42.02
C ALA A 87 8.16 6.63 42.60
N ARG A 88 7.14 5.84 42.90
CA ARG A 88 5.88 6.33 43.48
C ARG A 88 6.06 6.98 44.84
N ILE A 89 6.89 6.37 45.69
CA ILE A 89 7.15 6.90 47.06
C ILE A 89 8.17 8.05 47.01
N TYR A 90 9.19 7.98 46.13
CA TYR A 90 10.11 9.07 45.91
C TYR A 90 9.39 10.36 45.42
N GLY A 91 8.32 10.15 44.64
CA GLY A 91 7.51 11.21 44.02
C GLY A 91 8.03 11.62 42.65
N TYR A 92 7.19 11.46 41.63
CA TYR A 92 7.54 11.81 40.25
C TYR A 92 7.88 13.30 40.10
N ASP A 93 7.27 14.19 40.89
CA ASP A 93 7.56 15.63 40.86
C ASP A 93 8.99 15.97 41.32
N ASN A 94 9.66 15.07 42.04
CA ASN A 94 11.05 15.22 42.47
C ASN A 94 12.04 14.82 41.38
N ILE A 95 11.58 14.20 40.28
CA ILE A 95 12.42 13.81 39.17
C ILE A 95 12.58 15.01 38.24
N LYS A 96 13.82 15.56 38.16
CA LYS A 96 14.09 16.69 37.30
C LYS A 96 13.99 16.33 35.84
N PHE A 97 13.23 17.12 35.10
CA PHE A 97 13.18 17.00 33.66
C PHE A 97 14.54 17.39 33.03
N GLU A 98 15.12 16.48 32.28
CA GLU A 98 16.30 16.72 31.47
C GLU A 98 16.04 16.43 30.01
N LEU A 99 16.42 17.33 29.12
CA LEU A 99 16.34 17.12 27.68
C LEU A 99 17.36 16.04 27.27
N PRO A 100 16.92 15.01 26.50
CA PRO A 100 17.85 14.00 26.01
C PRO A 100 18.91 14.63 25.12
N LYS A 101 20.17 14.23 25.31
CA LYS A 101 21.26 14.58 24.41
C LYS A 101 21.17 13.68 23.19
N VAL A 102 20.88 14.26 22.03
CA VAL A 102 20.81 13.55 20.74
C VAL A 102 21.85 14.12 19.79
N ASN A 103 22.44 13.25 18.99
CA ASN A 103 23.26 13.71 17.88
C ASN A 103 22.36 14.30 16.81
N ILE A 104 22.81 15.40 16.21
CA ILE A 104 22.12 16.03 15.08
C ILE A 104 22.70 15.38 13.82
N ASP A 105 22.16 14.22 13.46
CA ASP A 105 22.51 13.54 12.23
C ASP A 105 21.49 13.89 11.12
N SER A 106 21.91 13.76 9.86
CA SER A 106 20.98 13.92 8.75
C SER A 106 19.83 12.91 8.87
N PRO A 107 18.56 13.34 8.74
CA PRO A 107 17.44 12.44 8.88
C PRO A 107 17.45 11.34 7.78
N ILE A 108 17.16 10.12 8.18
CA ILE A 108 16.98 9.02 7.25
C ILE A 108 15.70 9.27 6.43
N VAL A 109 15.86 9.43 5.12
CA VAL A 109 14.73 9.65 4.22
C VAL A 109 14.00 8.33 4.00
N ASN A 110 12.77 8.24 4.48
CA ASN A 110 11.90 7.11 4.21
C ASN A 110 11.18 7.30 2.87
N LEU A 111 11.75 6.70 1.81
CA LEU A 111 11.22 6.82 0.45
C LEU A 111 9.83 6.21 0.29
N ASP A 112 9.53 5.11 0.99
CA ASP A 112 8.20 4.48 1.01
C ASP A 112 7.14 5.47 1.52
N TYR A 113 7.41 6.10 2.66
CA TYR A 113 6.51 7.10 3.25
C TYR A 113 6.30 8.30 2.33
N LEU A 114 7.38 8.84 1.75
CA LEU A 114 7.28 10.02 0.87
C LEU A 114 6.52 9.71 -0.41
N ALA A 115 6.78 8.57 -1.04
CA ALA A 115 6.07 8.16 -2.25
C ALA A 115 4.58 7.88 -1.94
N ALA A 116 4.30 7.17 -0.85
CA ALA A 116 2.93 6.90 -0.42
C ALA A 116 2.16 8.22 -0.14
N LYS A 117 2.79 9.17 0.54
CA LYS A 117 2.20 10.49 0.83
C LYS A 117 1.90 11.27 -0.45
N ASP A 118 2.81 11.26 -1.41
CA ASP A 118 2.66 11.96 -2.68
C ASP A 118 1.54 11.35 -3.51
N ILE A 119 1.51 10.04 -3.67
CA ILE A 119 0.46 9.31 -4.40
C ILE A 119 -0.92 9.53 -3.76
N ARG A 120 -1.02 9.42 -2.42
CA ARG A 120 -2.27 9.70 -1.70
C ARG A 120 -2.79 11.09 -2.00
N ARG A 121 -1.91 12.08 -1.93
CA ARG A 121 -2.27 13.47 -2.23
C ARG A 121 -2.73 13.62 -3.68
N TRP A 122 -2.03 13.01 -4.62
CA TRP A 122 -2.35 13.09 -6.03
C TRP A 122 -3.69 12.41 -6.35
N LEU A 123 -3.89 11.17 -5.88
CA LEU A 123 -5.16 10.44 -6.08
C LEU A 123 -6.34 11.18 -5.47
N SER A 124 -6.22 11.66 -4.23
CA SER A 124 -7.36 12.28 -3.54
C SER A 124 -7.66 13.68 -4.06
N LEU A 125 -6.66 14.53 -4.30
CA LEU A 125 -6.89 15.93 -4.68
C LEU A 125 -7.07 16.11 -6.19
N SER A 126 -6.27 15.41 -7.00
CA SER A 126 -6.29 15.59 -8.46
C SER A 126 -7.27 14.65 -9.14
N GLN A 127 -7.37 13.40 -8.69
CA GLN A 127 -8.21 12.37 -9.32
C GLN A 127 -9.53 12.12 -8.59
N LYS A 128 -9.71 12.73 -7.39
CA LYS A 128 -10.91 12.64 -6.56
C LYS A 128 -11.27 11.21 -6.14
N TYR A 129 -10.25 10.39 -5.91
CA TYR A 129 -10.43 9.09 -5.26
C TYR A 129 -10.54 9.25 -3.75
N TYR A 130 -11.42 8.50 -3.13
CA TYR A 130 -11.52 8.37 -1.68
C TYR A 130 -10.58 7.27 -1.19
N GLU A 131 -9.68 7.59 -0.25
CA GLU A 131 -8.90 6.56 0.44
C GLU A 131 -9.79 5.83 1.43
N ILE A 132 -9.75 4.52 1.39
CA ILE A 132 -10.44 3.67 2.36
C ILE A 132 -9.45 2.76 3.07
N TYR A 133 -9.82 2.32 4.26
CA TYR A 133 -9.04 1.43 5.10
C TYR A 133 -9.91 0.23 5.49
N ASN A 134 -9.54 -0.95 5.01
CA ASN A 134 -10.17 -2.18 5.38
C ASN A 134 -9.36 -2.90 6.46
N TYR A 135 -10.00 -3.80 7.20
CA TYR A 135 -9.27 -4.75 8.02
C TYR A 135 -8.42 -5.69 7.15
N PRO A 136 -7.31 -6.23 7.67
CA PRO A 136 -6.41 -7.11 6.91
C PRO A 136 -7.00 -8.52 6.65
N PHE A 137 -8.30 -8.67 6.75
CA PHE A 137 -9.02 -9.91 6.52
C PHE A 137 -9.76 -9.86 5.20
N THR A 138 -9.61 -10.92 4.41
CA THR A 138 -10.21 -11.02 3.08
C THR A 138 -11.73 -11.18 3.15
N ASN A 139 -12.47 -10.47 2.32
CA ASN A 139 -13.87 -10.75 2.09
C ASN A 139 -13.99 -12.07 1.31
N GLN A 140 -14.47 -13.11 1.99
CA GLN A 140 -14.47 -14.48 1.47
C GLN A 140 -15.43 -14.65 0.28
N ALA A 141 -16.55 -13.92 0.27
CA ALA A 141 -17.52 -13.98 -0.82
C ALA A 141 -16.91 -13.40 -2.12
N TRP A 142 -16.31 -12.23 -2.03
CA TRP A 142 -15.63 -11.60 -3.17
C TRP A 142 -14.36 -12.35 -3.58
N ALA A 143 -13.58 -12.88 -2.63
CA ALA A 143 -12.43 -13.73 -2.95
C ALA A 143 -12.87 -14.92 -3.83
N LYS A 144 -13.98 -15.57 -3.48
CA LYS A 144 -14.55 -16.69 -4.27
C LYS A 144 -15.03 -16.22 -5.65
N LYS A 145 -15.73 -15.07 -5.76
CA LYS A 145 -16.17 -14.50 -7.05
C LYS A 145 -14.97 -14.23 -7.98
N LEU A 146 -13.84 -13.78 -7.41
CA LEU A 146 -12.61 -13.53 -8.16
C LEU A 146 -11.73 -14.78 -8.39
N GLY A 147 -12.19 -15.96 -8.00
CA GLY A 147 -11.43 -17.22 -8.15
C GLY A 147 -10.20 -17.31 -7.22
N LEU A 148 -10.14 -16.52 -6.15
CA LEU A 148 -9.06 -16.59 -5.18
C LEU A 148 -9.30 -17.73 -4.19
N GLU A 149 -8.43 -18.74 -4.26
CA GLU A 149 -8.50 -19.93 -3.42
C GLU A 149 -8.20 -19.59 -1.95
N LEU A 150 -9.14 -19.80 -1.02
CA LEU A 150 -8.95 -19.53 0.42
C LEU A 150 -7.81 -20.35 1.03
N ASN A 151 -7.49 -21.51 0.45
CA ASN A 151 -6.36 -22.33 0.88
C ASN A 151 -5.00 -21.63 0.69
N ASN A 152 -4.92 -20.64 -0.19
CA ASN A 152 -3.72 -19.85 -0.43
C ASN A 152 -3.54 -18.71 0.59
N HIS A 153 -4.56 -18.43 1.39
CA HIS A 153 -4.50 -17.40 2.42
C HIS A 153 -3.89 -17.91 3.73
N LEU A 154 -3.27 -17.01 4.47
CA LEU A 154 -2.88 -17.28 5.85
C LEU A 154 -4.13 -17.28 6.73
N ARG A 155 -4.25 -18.33 7.54
CA ARG A 155 -5.35 -18.48 8.48
C ARG A 155 -4.93 -18.05 9.88
N VAL A 156 -5.72 -17.19 10.52
CA VAL A 156 -5.54 -16.82 11.92
C VAL A 156 -5.98 -17.96 12.83
N LYS A 157 -5.15 -18.32 13.83
CA LYS A 157 -5.37 -19.47 14.69
C LYS A 157 -6.59 -19.32 15.58
N ASN A 158 -6.82 -18.11 16.09
CA ASN A 158 -7.89 -17.76 17.03
C ASN A 158 -8.70 -16.57 16.52
N ALA A 159 -9.37 -16.74 15.38
CA ALA A 159 -10.20 -15.70 14.78
C ALA A 159 -11.33 -15.27 15.73
N LEU A 160 -11.61 -13.96 15.77
CA LEU A 160 -12.68 -13.38 16.60
C LEU A 160 -14.06 -13.59 15.99
N SER A 161 -14.14 -13.70 14.67
CA SER A 161 -15.39 -13.95 13.92
C SER A 161 -15.12 -14.80 12.68
N PRO A 162 -16.15 -15.43 12.08
CA PRO A 162 -16.03 -16.20 10.86
C PRO A 162 -15.52 -15.39 9.65
N GLU A 163 -15.76 -14.08 9.64
CA GLU A 163 -15.32 -13.17 8.58
C GLU A 163 -13.83 -12.80 8.70
N GLN A 164 -13.26 -12.89 9.92
CA GLN A 164 -11.90 -12.47 10.24
C GLN A 164 -10.93 -13.65 10.36
N VAL A 165 -11.05 -14.62 9.47
CA VAL A 165 -10.25 -15.85 9.50
C VAL A 165 -9.03 -15.81 8.61
N TYR A 166 -9.13 -15.23 7.42
CA TYR A 166 -8.12 -15.28 6.38
C TYR A 166 -7.52 -13.90 6.12
N LEU A 167 -6.19 -13.80 6.15
CA LEU A 167 -5.48 -12.56 5.83
C LEU A 167 -5.49 -12.29 4.32
N ASN A 168 -5.50 -11.02 3.94
CA ASN A 168 -5.50 -10.59 2.54
C ASN A 168 -4.26 -11.05 1.77
N ILE A 169 -4.47 -11.68 0.60
CA ILE A 169 -3.44 -11.85 -0.45
C ILE A 169 -3.63 -10.83 -1.57
N SER A 170 -4.81 -10.21 -1.65
CA SER A 170 -5.17 -9.09 -2.53
C SER A 170 -6.11 -8.16 -1.78
N LEU A 171 -6.04 -6.86 -2.06
CA LEU A 171 -6.95 -5.86 -1.49
C LEU A 171 -8.25 -5.74 -2.29
N LEU A 172 -8.27 -6.22 -3.54
CA LEU A 172 -9.40 -6.07 -4.46
C LEU A 172 -10.71 -6.65 -3.91
N PRO A 173 -10.76 -7.86 -3.28
CA PRO A 173 -12.00 -8.41 -2.72
C PRO A 173 -12.69 -7.47 -1.72
N ASN A 174 -11.91 -6.80 -0.88
CA ASN A 174 -12.45 -5.89 0.13
C ASN A 174 -12.94 -4.58 -0.50
N LEU A 175 -12.17 -4.03 -1.46
CA LEU A 175 -12.61 -2.84 -2.19
C LEU A 175 -13.91 -3.09 -2.94
N LEU A 176 -14.05 -4.23 -3.61
CA LEU A 176 -15.26 -4.57 -4.34
C LEU A 176 -16.47 -4.77 -3.41
N ALA A 177 -16.26 -5.36 -2.24
CA ALA A 177 -17.31 -5.43 -1.22
C ALA A 177 -17.78 -4.04 -0.77
N ARG A 178 -16.84 -3.10 -0.58
CA ARG A 178 -17.18 -1.70 -0.25
C ARG A 178 -17.83 -0.99 -1.43
N ALA A 179 -17.40 -1.27 -2.66
CA ALA A 179 -18.05 -0.74 -3.85
C ALA A 179 -19.51 -1.19 -3.92
N GLU A 180 -19.78 -2.49 -3.77
CA GLU A 180 -21.14 -3.06 -3.78
C GLU A 180 -22.03 -2.41 -2.70
N GLU A 181 -21.53 -2.16 -1.50
CA GLU A 181 -22.26 -1.46 -0.44
C GLU A 181 -22.58 0.00 -0.81
N ASN A 182 -21.61 0.70 -1.42
CA ASN A 182 -21.76 2.13 -1.75
C ASN A 182 -22.64 2.36 -2.99
N MET A 183 -22.75 1.40 -3.92
CA MET A 183 -23.64 1.47 -5.08
C MET A 183 -25.12 1.69 -4.71
N ARG A 184 -25.51 1.39 -3.47
CA ARG A 184 -26.87 1.64 -2.96
C ARG A 184 -27.17 3.13 -2.81
N TRP A 185 -26.13 3.97 -2.71
CA TRP A 185 -26.25 5.39 -2.41
C TRP A 185 -25.68 6.29 -3.50
N TYR A 186 -24.70 5.78 -4.26
CA TYR A 186 -23.94 6.55 -5.25
C TYR A 186 -23.82 5.78 -6.55
N ASP A 187 -24.14 6.45 -7.64
CA ASP A 187 -24.05 5.91 -8.99
C ASP A 187 -22.62 5.97 -9.56
N GLU A 188 -21.85 6.95 -9.11
CA GLU A 188 -20.46 7.19 -9.56
C GLU A 188 -19.57 7.54 -8.37
N PHE A 189 -18.49 6.81 -8.24
CA PHE A 189 -17.47 7.08 -7.23
C PHE A 189 -16.17 6.33 -7.54
N LYS A 190 -15.09 6.79 -6.90
CA LYS A 190 -13.75 6.22 -7.02
C LYS A 190 -13.18 6.01 -5.63
N MET A 191 -12.62 4.86 -5.38
CA MET A 191 -11.97 4.57 -4.10
C MET A 191 -10.68 3.79 -4.30
N TYR A 192 -9.75 3.95 -3.37
CA TYR A 192 -8.49 3.23 -3.38
C TYR A 192 -8.04 2.86 -1.96
N GLU A 193 -7.14 1.90 -1.89
CA GLU A 193 -6.48 1.46 -0.66
C GLU A 193 -4.99 1.23 -0.93
N LEU A 194 -4.13 1.66 -0.01
CA LEU A 194 -2.71 1.38 -0.02
C LEU A 194 -2.35 0.66 1.27
N GLU A 195 -2.29 -0.67 1.22
CA GLU A 195 -2.06 -1.50 2.41
C GLU A 195 -1.29 -2.79 2.05
N ARG A 196 -0.92 -3.54 3.06
CA ARG A 196 -0.15 -4.79 2.96
C ARG A 196 -1.02 -5.98 2.62
N THR A 197 -0.43 -6.88 1.85
CA THR A 197 -0.93 -8.24 1.64
C THR A 197 0.00 -9.25 2.29
N PHE A 198 -0.46 -10.47 2.50
CA PHE A 198 0.25 -11.49 3.26
C PHE A 198 0.40 -12.75 2.42
N ASP A 199 1.61 -13.04 1.95
CA ASP A 199 1.90 -14.25 1.17
C ASP A 199 2.13 -15.44 2.10
N LYS A 200 1.38 -16.52 1.88
CA LYS A 200 1.50 -17.77 2.64
C LYS A 200 2.76 -18.56 2.26
N ILE A 201 3.19 -18.47 1.03
CA ILE A 201 4.22 -19.33 0.44
C ILE A 201 5.60 -18.75 0.67
N SER A 202 5.74 -17.44 0.46
CA SER A 202 7.04 -16.75 0.53
C SER A 202 7.35 -16.33 1.96
N LYS A 203 8.58 -16.59 2.39
CA LYS A 203 9.10 -16.12 3.68
C LYS A 203 9.46 -14.63 3.56
N GLY A 204 9.03 -13.85 4.54
CA GLY A 204 9.47 -12.47 4.69
C GLY A 204 10.92 -12.37 5.15
N THR A 205 11.48 -11.17 5.01
CA THR A 205 12.87 -10.88 5.42
C THR A 205 13.02 -10.52 6.90
N TYR A 206 11.91 -10.26 7.61
CA TYR A 206 11.95 -9.84 9.01
C TYR A 206 11.92 -11.04 9.95
N GLN A 207 12.92 -11.08 10.87
CA GLN A 207 12.87 -11.92 12.07
C GLN A 207 12.12 -11.16 13.16
N THR A 208 11.24 -11.82 13.88
CA THR A 208 10.46 -11.20 14.96
C THR A 208 11.29 -10.85 16.18
N ASP A 209 12.33 -11.59 16.45
CA ASP A 209 13.40 -11.34 17.43
C ASP A 209 14.52 -12.38 17.31
N ASN A 210 15.63 -12.17 18.04
CA ASN A 210 16.77 -13.10 18.07
C ASN A 210 16.47 -14.44 18.77
N THR A 211 15.36 -14.55 19.50
CA THR A 211 14.98 -15.74 20.29
C THR A 211 14.00 -16.64 19.55
N ARG A 212 13.22 -16.09 18.62
CA ARG A 212 12.24 -16.81 17.81
C ARG A 212 12.69 -16.85 16.36
N LYS A 213 13.44 -17.85 15.94
CA LYS A 213 13.85 -18.10 14.55
C LYS A 213 12.65 -18.31 13.57
N LYS A 214 11.57 -17.57 13.72
CA LYS A 214 10.38 -17.61 12.87
C LYS A 214 10.36 -16.37 11.99
N PHE A 215 10.33 -16.57 10.68
CA PHE A 215 10.11 -15.49 9.73
C PHE A 215 8.64 -15.11 9.71
N LEU A 216 8.37 -13.82 9.63
CA LEU A 216 7.06 -13.33 9.24
C LEU A 216 6.77 -13.75 7.78
N PRO A 217 5.51 -13.89 7.38
CA PRO A 217 5.17 -14.04 5.97
C PRO A 217 5.68 -12.84 5.17
N LYS A 218 5.90 -12.99 3.88
CA LYS A 218 6.22 -11.86 3.01
C LYS A 218 5.02 -10.91 2.99
N GLN A 219 5.30 -9.62 3.13
CA GLN A 219 4.29 -8.55 3.20
C GLN A 219 4.65 -7.47 2.18
N ASP A 220 4.08 -7.58 0.99
CA ASP A 220 4.17 -6.51 0.00
C ASP A 220 3.01 -5.54 0.18
N LYS A 221 3.27 -4.25 -0.01
CA LYS A 221 2.22 -3.25 -0.13
C LYS A 221 1.67 -3.24 -1.55
N TYR A 222 0.36 -3.14 -1.64
CA TYR A 222 -0.35 -2.95 -2.89
C TYR A 222 -1.11 -1.63 -2.85
N LEU A 223 -1.11 -0.94 -3.97
CA LEU A 223 -1.96 0.19 -4.25
C LEU A 223 -3.06 -0.29 -5.20
N VAL A 224 -4.30 -0.28 -4.74
CA VAL A 224 -5.43 -0.84 -5.47
C VAL A 224 -6.56 0.17 -5.52
N GLY A 225 -7.19 0.33 -6.66
CA GLY A 225 -8.35 1.21 -6.80
C GLY A 225 -9.48 0.59 -7.60
N VAL A 226 -10.66 1.13 -7.35
CA VAL A 226 -11.90 0.77 -8.02
C VAL A 226 -12.62 2.06 -8.42
N GLU A 227 -13.14 2.07 -9.63
CA GLU A 227 -13.97 3.15 -10.17
C GLU A 227 -15.31 2.58 -10.61
N VAL A 228 -16.39 3.08 -10.05
CA VAL A 228 -17.77 2.75 -10.40
C VAL A 228 -18.37 3.89 -11.18
N SER A 229 -18.95 3.63 -12.35
CA SER A 229 -19.52 4.67 -13.21
C SER A 229 -20.65 4.15 -14.08
N LYS A 230 -21.58 5.05 -14.42
CA LYS A 230 -22.62 4.83 -15.45
C LYS A 230 -22.11 5.06 -16.89
N LYS A 231 -20.88 5.53 -17.06
CA LYS A 231 -20.25 5.65 -18.38
C LYS A 231 -20.25 4.29 -19.07
N ASN A 232 -20.25 4.32 -20.40
CA ASN A 232 -20.06 3.08 -21.18
C ASN A 232 -18.67 2.47 -20.87
N LYS A 233 -18.50 1.19 -21.16
CA LYS A 233 -17.25 0.46 -20.85
C LYS A 233 -16.00 1.09 -21.47
N GLU A 234 -16.12 1.54 -22.71
CA GLU A 234 -14.99 2.13 -23.43
C GLU A 234 -14.53 3.45 -22.77
N GLU A 235 -15.45 4.35 -22.46
CA GLU A 235 -15.15 5.60 -21.77
C GLU A 235 -14.54 5.37 -20.38
N LEU A 236 -15.08 4.42 -19.62
CA LEU A 236 -14.57 4.08 -18.29
C LEU A 236 -13.16 3.48 -18.38
N PHE A 237 -12.94 2.57 -19.34
CA PHE A 237 -11.62 1.98 -19.57
C PHE A 237 -10.57 3.04 -19.96
N LEU A 238 -10.91 3.91 -20.93
CA LEU A 238 -10.02 4.99 -21.36
C LEU A 238 -9.75 6.01 -20.24
N SER A 239 -10.77 6.33 -19.44
CA SER A 239 -10.60 7.20 -18.26
C SER A 239 -9.63 6.61 -17.24
N THR A 240 -9.77 5.30 -16.94
CA THR A 240 -8.90 4.59 -15.99
C THR A 240 -7.48 4.47 -16.52
N LYS A 241 -7.32 4.13 -17.80
CA LYS A 241 -6.01 4.10 -18.50
C LYS A 241 -5.33 5.47 -18.49
N GLY A 242 -6.08 6.53 -18.81
CA GLY A 242 -5.59 7.91 -18.78
C GLY A 242 -5.15 8.35 -17.38
N MET A 243 -5.92 8.01 -16.34
CA MET A 243 -5.55 8.26 -14.95
C MET A 243 -4.23 7.56 -14.59
N LEU A 244 -4.06 6.28 -14.96
CA LEU A 244 -2.81 5.55 -14.72
C LEU A 244 -1.64 6.20 -15.48
N GLY A 245 -1.81 6.58 -16.76
CA GLY A 245 -0.80 7.30 -17.53
C GLY A 245 -0.37 8.60 -16.84
N ALA A 246 -1.34 9.40 -16.37
CA ALA A 246 -1.08 10.64 -15.66
C ALA A 246 -0.39 10.40 -14.29
N LEU A 247 -0.69 9.32 -13.60
CA LEU A 247 0.03 8.93 -12.37
C LEU A 247 1.49 8.59 -12.68
N MET A 248 1.74 7.87 -13.78
CA MET A 248 3.10 7.50 -14.19
C MET A 248 3.91 8.73 -14.60
N GLU A 249 3.33 9.66 -15.34
CA GLU A 249 3.94 10.94 -15.66
C GLU A 249 4.26 11.77 -14.41
N HIS A 250 3.32 11.83 -13.44
CA HIS A 250 3.53 12.50 -12.16
C HIS A 250 4.75 11.93 -11.41
N LEU A 251 4.89 10.61 -11.42
CA LEU A 251 5.97 9.88 -10.75
C LEU A 251 7.24 9.74 -11.59
N ASN A 252 7.22 10.24 -12.84
CA ASN A 252 8.32 10.17 -13.80
C ASN A 252 8.80 8.73 -14.05
N VAL A 253 7.85 7.84 -14.33
CA VAL A 253 8.06 6.42 -14.66
C VAL A 253 7.38 6.14 -15.97
N GLU A 254 8.12 5.54 -16.91
CA GLU A 254 7.54 5.03 -18.17
C GLU A 254 7.13 3.58 -17.97
N LEU A 255 5.86 3.28 -18.23
CA LEU A 255 5.29 1.94 -18.14
C LEU A 255 4.60 1.56 -19.43
N ASP A 256 4.65 0.28 -19.73
CA ASP A 256 3.95 -0.34 -20.85
C ASP A 256 2.68 -1.03 -20.37
N PHE A 257 1.66 -1.07 -21.24
CA PHE A 257 0.42 -1.79 -21.03
C PHE A 257 0.30 -2.92 -22.04
N GLU A 258 0.27 -4.15 -21.55
CA GLU A 258 0.16 -5.35 -22.39
C GLU A 258 -1.15 -6.08 -22.09
N GLU A 259 -1.85 -6.46 -23.14
CA GLU A 259 -3.11 -7.20 -23.02
C GLU A 259 -2.90 -8.53 -22.27
N SER A 260 -3.80 -8.82 -21.37
CA SER A 260 -3.72 -9.95 -20.47
C SER A 260 -5.10 -10.60 -20.33
N ASP A 261 -5.19 -11.68 -19.56
CA ASP A 261 -6.43 -12.41 -19.33
C ASP A 261 -6.63 -12.66 -17.83
N LEU A 262 -7.86 -12.39 -17.36
CA LEU A 262 -8.31 -12.70 -16.01
C LEU A 262 -9.76 -13.17 -16.06
N ALA A 263 -10.05 -14.27 -15.43
CA ALA A 263 -11.38 -14.89 -15.46
C ALA A 263 -12.53 -13.98 -14.98
N TYR A 264 -12.23 -12.94 -14.25
CA TYR A 264 -13.20 -11.99 -13.68
C TYR A 264 -13.23 -10.62 -14.40
N ALA A 265 -12.52 -10.48 -15.51
CA ALA A 265 -12.41 -9.21 -16.21
C ALA A 265 -12.74 -9.36 -17.69
N SER A 266 -13.60 -8.49 -18.22
CA SER A 266 -13.96 -8.43 -19.63
C SER A 266 -12.84 -7.81 -20.50
N ILE A 267 -12.05 -6.92 -19.91
CA ILE A 267 -10.88 -6.31 -20.52
C ILE A 267 -9.85 -6.16 -19.41
N VAL A 268 -8.62 -6.61 -19.65
CA VAL A 268 -7.52 -6.45 -18.67
C VAL A 268 -6.18 -6.26 -19.37
N TYR A 269 -5.34 -5.43 -18.77
CA TYR A 269 -3.97 -5.16 -19.20
C TYR A 269 -3.02 -5.30 -18.02
N ASP A 270 -1.89 -5.92 -18.24
CA ASP A 270 -0.74 -5.89 -17.35
C ASP A 270 -0.07 -4.51 -17.39
N ILE A 271 0.35 -4.03 -16.23
CA ILE A 271 1.14 -2.81 -16.06
C ILE A 271 2.59 -3.26 -15.93
N LYS A 272 3.42 -2.95 -16.92
CA LYS A 272 4.81 -3.44 -16.97
C LYS A 272 5.82 -2.31 -16.92
N TYR A 273 6.91 -2.55 -16.23
CA TYR A 273 8.16 -1.81 -16.39
C TYR A 273 9.16 -2.72 -17.09
N LYS A 274 9.34 -2.51 -18.39
CA LYS A 274 10.07 -3.46 -19.27
C LYS A 274 9.41 -4.86 -19.17
N ASP A 275 10.19 -5.88 -18.81
CA ASP A 275 9.69 -7.25 -18.67
C ASP A 275 9.07 -7.56 -17.27
N ILE A 276 9.02 -6.56 -16.37
CA ILE A 276 8.57 -6.77 -14.99
C ILE A 276 7.11 -6.37 -14.87
N ASN A 277 6.24 -7.33 -14.58
CA ASN A 277 4.84 -7.06 -14.26
C ASN A 277 4.74 -6.43 -12.87
N LEU A 278 4.19 -5.21 -12.82
CA LEU A 278 3.98 -4.43 -11.61
C LEU A 278 2.53 -4.51 -11.11
N GLY A 279 1.61 -4.93 -11.96
CA GLY A 279 0.21 -4.94 -11.64
C GLY A 279 -0.69 -5.09 -12.84
N GLN A 280 -1.97 -4.78 -12.67
CA GLN A 280 -2.99 -4.95 -13.70
C GLN A 280 -4.07 -3.89 -13.56
N PHE A 281 -4.75 -3.58 -14.66
CA PHE A 281 -5.97 -2.78 -14.66
C PHE A 281 -6.94 -3.27 -15.72
N GLY A 282 -8.21 -3.01 -15.52
CA GLY A 282 -9.21 -3.47 -16.47
C GLY A 282 -10.65 -3.18 -16.04
N LEU A 283 -11.59 -3.79 -16.75
CA LEU A 283 -13.01 -3.77 -16.45
C LEU A 283 -13.46 -5.13 -15.93
N LEU A 284 -14.27 -5.13 -14.90
CA LEU A 284 -14.85 -6.36 -14.39
C LEU A 284 -15.94 -6.91 -15.35
N GLU A 285 -16.20 -8.20 -15.25
CA GLU A 285 -17.36 -8.83 -15.92
C GLU A 285 -18.66 -8.30 -15.34
N ASP A 286 -19.69 -8.18 -16.21
CA ASP A 286 -20.99 -7.58 -15.86
C ASP A 286 -21.78 -8.37 -14.82
N ASP A 287 -21.57 -9.66 -14.74
CA ASP A 287 -22.28 -10.59 -13.86
C ASP A 287 -21.73 -10.66 -12.43
N LEU A 288 -20.61 -10.00 -12.16
CA LEU A 288 -19.99 -10.01 -10.84
C LEU A 288 -20.75 -9.16 -9.81
N PHE A 289 -21.38 -8.07 -10.26
CA PHE A 289 -22.17 -7.19 -9.41
C PHE A 289 -23.66 -7.41 -9.64
N ASP A 290 -24.39 -7.63 -8.56
CA ASP A 290 -25.85 -7.52 -8.57
C ASP A 290 -26.24 -6.05 -8.43
N SER A 291 -26.20 -5.34 -9.56
CA SER A 291 -26.54 -3.90 -9.60
C SER A 291 -28.05 -3.63 -9.72
N GLY A 292 -28.89 -4.66 -9.73
CA GLY A 292 -30.32 -4.54 -9.94
C GLY A 292 -30.64 -3.84 -11.28
N ASP A 293 -31.57 -2.89 -11.26
CA ASP A 293 -31.94 -2.08 -12.45
C ASP A 293 -30.89 -1.02 -12.84
N ASN A 294 -29.91 -0.75 -11.98
CA ASN A 294 -28.84 0.25 -12.23
C ASN A 294 -27.64 -0.43 -12.89
N LYS A 295 -27.57 -0.38 -14.22
CA LYS A 295 -26.38 -0.81 -14.94
C LYS A 295 -25.23 0.14 -14.68
N VAL A 296 -24.26 -0.29 -13.90
CA VAL A 296 -22.99 0.38 -13.68
C VAL A 296 -21.86 -0.49 -14.22
N ASN A 297 -20.82 0.15 -14.72
CA ASN A 297 -19.57 -0.50 -15.08
C ASN A 297 -18.54 -0.26 -13.97
N VAL A 298 -17.67 -1.23 -13.76
CA VAL A 298 -16.65 -1.18 -12.70
C VAL A 298 -15.28 -1.42 -13.31
N ALA A 299 -14.42 -0.41 -13.19
CA ALA A 299 -13.01 -0.55 -13.49
C ALA A 299 -12.22 -0.82 -12.21
N PHE A 300 -11.14 -1.56 -12.34
CA PHE A 300 -10.19 -1.81 -11.26
C PHE A 300 -8.77 -1.58 -11.75
N TRP A 301 -7.88 -1.29 -10.82
CA TRP A 301 -6.45 -1.30 -11.05
C TRP A 301 -5.72 -1.70 -9.77
N GLN A 302 -4.62 -2.40 -9.91
CA GLN A 302 -3.81 -2.86 -8.78
C GLN A 302 -2.33 -2.82 -9.16
N ILE A 303 -1.52 -2.29 -8.26
CA ILE A 303 -0.07 -2.12 -8.46
C ILE A 303 0.64 -2.65 -7.21
N ASN A 304 1.63 -3.54 -7.39
CA ASN A 304 2.53 -3.92 -6.31
C ASN A 304 3.41 -2.71 -5.97
N PHE A 305 2.99 -1.95 -4.97
CA PHE A 305 3.65 -0.70 -4.56
C PHE A 305 5.08 -0.94 -4.06
N THR A 306 5.32 -2.05 -3.34
CA THR A 306 6.67 -2.42 -2.86
C THR A 306 7.63 -2.61 -4.02
N LEU A 307 7.19 -3.23 -5.09
CA LEU A 307 7.99 -3.43 -6.31
C LEU A 307 8.10 -2.14 -7.12
N PHE A 308 6.99 -1.43 -7.31
CA PHE A 308 6.89 -0.19 -8.06
C PHE A 308 7.81 0.92 -7.51
N LEU A 309 7.93 1.00 -6.17
CA LEU A 309 8.76 1.99 -5.49
C LEU A 309 10.23 1.96 -5.95
N LYS A 310 10.72 0.83 -6.45
CA LYS A 310 12.10 0.68 -6.95
C LYS A 310 12.33 1.46 -8.26
N TYR A 311 11.27 1.75 -9.00
CA TYR A 311 11.32 2.35 -10.33
C TYR A 311 10.86 3.80 -10.36
N ILE A 312 10.28 4.31 -9.28
CA ILE A 312 9.88 5.72 -9.17
C ILE A 312 11.12 6.59 -9.25
N ASN A 313 11.22 7.41 -10.30
CA ASN A 313 12.30 8.35 -10.49
C ASN A 313 11.85 9.76 -10.05
N LYS A 314 12.32 10.18 -8.89
CA LYS A 314 11.89 11.46 -8.27
C LYS A 314 12.55 12.70 -8.84
N VAL A 315 13.62 12.55 -9.60
CA VAL A 315 14.38 13.68 -10.11
C VAL A 315 14.11 13.84 -11.60
N LYS A 316 13.22 14.77 -11.94
CA LYS A 316 13.07 15.21 -13.32
C LYS A 316 14.32 15.97 -13.73
N LYS A 317 14.98 15.50 -14.80
CA LYS A 317 16.13 16.21 -15.36
C LYS A 317 15.62 17.41 -16.17
N TYR A 318 16.21 18.57 -15.92
CA TYR A 318 15.94 19.74 -16.72
C TYR A 318 16.34 19.48 -18.19
N ALA A 319 15.42 19.72 -19.11
CA ALA A 319 15.72 19.82 -20.53
C ALA A 319 15.63 21.29 -20.96
N THR A 320 16.60 21.74 -21.75
CA THR A 320 16.60 23.10 -22.26
C THR A 320 15.37 23.34 -23.13
N LEU A 321 14.76 24.50 -22.99
CA LEU A 321 13.67 24.90 -23.86
C LEU A 321 14.15 24.92 -25.31
N ALA A 322 13.30 24.46 -26.23
CA ALA A 322 13.59 24.48 -27.65
C ALA A 322 13.73 25.93 -28.16
N LYS A 323 14.83 26.20 -28.85
CA LYS A 323 15.12 27.55 -29.43
C LYS A 323 14.39 27.82 -30.72
N PHE A 324 14.05 26.77 -31.47
CA PHE A 324 13.43 26.87 -32.79
C PHE A 324 11.96 26.40 -32.73
N PRO A 325 11.09 26.98 -33.57
CA PRO A 325 9.66 26.63 -33.57
C PRO A 325 9.47 25.19 -34.10
N ALA A 326 8.39 24.57 -33.61
CA ALA A 326 7.92 23.30 -34.14
C ALA A 326 7.14 23.50 -35.44
N VAL A 327 7.10 22.45 -36.25
CA VAL A 327 6.21 22.32 -37.40
C VAL A 327 5.23 21.20 -37.11
N TYR A 328 3.94 21.47 -37.29
CA TYR A 328 2.88 20.49 -37.03
C TYR A 328 2.32 19.96 -38.36
N ARG A 329 2.00 18.70 -38.40
CA ARG A 329 1.31 18.01 -39.48
C ARG A 329 0.31 17.02 -38.94
N ASP A 330 -0.74 16.79 -39.69
CA ASP A 330 -1.72 15.75 -39.40
C ASP A 330 -1.60 14.65 -40.46
N MET A 331 -1.81 13.43 -40.10
CA MET A 331 -1.89 12.28 -40.98
C MET A 331 -3.06 11.42 -40.59
N ALA A 332 -3.77 10.89 -41.55
CA ALA A 332 -4.80 9.89 -41.32
C ALA A 332 -4.58 8.72 -42.29
N VAL A 333 -4.59 7.50 -41.74
CA VAL A 333 -4.44 6.28 -42.57
C VAL A 333 -5.54 5.27 -42.23
N VAL A 334 -5.88 4.48 -43.23
CA VAL A 334 -6.74 3.32 -43.08
C VAL A 334 -5.85 2.10 -42.90
N VAL A 335 -6.14 1.31 -41.86
CA VAL A 335 -5.36 0.13 -41.48
C VAL A 335 -6.30 -0.99 -41.01
N ASP A 336 -5.77 -2.21 -40.82
CA ASP A 336 -6.50 -3.32 -40.20
C ASP A 336 -7.06 -2.93 -38.84
N LYS A 337 -8.27 -3.38 -38.53
CA LYS A 337 -8.98 -3.06 -37.29
C LYS A 337 -8.24 -3.55 -36.05
N GLY A 338 -7.53 -4.68 -36.14
CA GLY A 338 -6.74 -5.26 -35.05
C GLY A 338 -5.40 -4.57 -34.79
N LEU A 339 -4.92 -3.72 -35.72
CA LEU A 339 -3.63 -3.04 -35.55
C LEU A 339 -3.68 -2.05 -34.37
N LYS A 340 -2.73 -2.16 -33.45
CA LYS A 340 -2.64 -1.28 -32.28
C LYS A 340 -1.94 0.03 -32.62
N TRP A 341 -2.37 1.14 -32.02
CA TRP A 341 -1.69 2.44 -32.17
C TRP A 341 -0.22 2.36 -31.77
N ALA A 342 0.10 1.64 -30.69
CA ALA A 342 1.47 1.49 -30.20
C ALA A 342 2.42 0.88 -31.26
N ASP A 343 1.93 -0.01 -32.12
CA ASP A 343 2.72 -0.62 -33.20
C ASP A 343 3.05 0.40 -34.29
N LEU A 344 2.07 1.26 -34.64
CA LEU A 344 2.27 2.38 -35.57
C LEU A 344 3.25 3.41 -35.00
N GLU A 345 3.02 3.85 -33.78
CA GLU A 345 3.84 4.83 -33.06
C GLU A 345 5.30 4.37 -32.97
N ALA A 346 5.52 3.11 -32.56
CA ALA A 346 6.85 2.53 -32.43
C ALA A 346 7.64 2.53 -33.72
N GLU A 347 6.98 2.42 -34.89
CA GLU A 347 7.65 2.48 -36.20
C GLU A 347 7.88 3.91 -36.66
N ILE A 348 6.93 4.80 -36.39
CA ILE A 348 7.03 6.21 -36.78
C ILE A 348 8.19 6.90 -36.04
N VAL A 349 8.29 6.72 -34.75
CA VAL A 349 9.34 7.36 -33.92
C VAL A 349 10.76 6.95 -34.34
N LYS A 350 10.94 5.76 -34.89
CA LYS A 350 12.26 5.27 -35.36
C LYS A 350 12.75 5.99 -36.64
N ILE A 351 11.87 6.62 -37.40
CA ILE A 351 12.20 7.21 -38.72
C ILE A 351 13.13 8.40 -38.54
N SER A 352 12.86 9.27 -37.58
CA SER A 352 13.67 10.48 -37.40
C SER A 352 13.64 11.00 -35.98
N PRO A 353 14.78 11.43 -35.42
CA PRO A 353 14.82 12.13 -34.14
C PRO A 353 14.17 13.51 -34.17
N LEU A 354 13.75 14.01 -35.34
CA LEU A 354 13.01 15.27 -35.49
C LEU A 354 11.54 15.13 -35.10
N ILE A 355 10.99 13.91 -35.07
CA ILE A 355 9.65 13.62 -34.57
C ILE A 355 9.70 13.69 -33.05
N ARG A 356 8.99 14.66 -32.47
CA ARG A 356 9.04 14.94 -31.02
C ARG A 356 7.79 14.51 -30.28
N HIS A 357 6.65 14.56 -30.96
CA HIS A 357 5.38 14.19 -30.37
C HIS A 357 4.45 13.60 -31.42
N LEU A 358 3.72 12.58 -31.01
CA LEU A 358 2.67 11.88 -31.76
C LEU A 358 1.45 11.77 -30.86
N GLU A 359 0.30 12.21 -31.32
CA GLU A 359 -0.93 12.18 -30.56
C GLU A 359 -2.11 11.75 -31.45
N PRO A 360 -2.66 10.55 -31.26
CA PRO A 360 -3.85 10.13 -31.96
C PRO A 360 -5.06 10.92 -31.44
N PHE A 361 -5.81 11.52 -32.36
CA PHE A 361 -6.99 12.32 -31.99
C PHE A 361 -8.30 11.75 -32.53
N ASP A 362 -8.27 10.85 -33.52
CA ASP A 362 -9.47 10.22 -34.05
C ASP A 362 -9.23 8.77 -34.46
N VAL A 363 -10.18 7.91 -34.14
CA VAL A 363 -10.25 6.51 -34.57
C VAL A 363 -11.66 6.27 -35.10
N PHE A 364 -11.79 6.08 -36.40
CA PHE A 364 -13.06 5.97 -37.07
C PHE A 364 -13.24 4.61 -37.77
N SER A 365 -14.38 3.97 -37.49
CA SER A 365 -14.84 2.76 -38.17
C SER A 365 -16.28 3.01 -38.63
N GLY A 366 -16.54 3.10 -39.92
CA GLY A 366 -17.90 3.37 -40.35
C GLY A 366 -17.99 3.61 -41.89
N LYS A 367 -19.03 4.32 -42.30
CA LYS A 367 -19.30 4.52 -43.71
C LYS A 367 -18.09 5.14 -44.45
N GLY A 368 -17.58 4.44 -45.48
CA GLY A 368 -16.41 4.83 -46.25
C GLY A 368 -15.11 4.12 -45.83
N ILE A 369 -15.15 3.24 -44.83
CA ILE A 369 -14.06 2.34 -44.45
C ILE A 369 -14.57 0.90 -44.67
N GLU A 370 -13.72 0.03 -45.25
CA GLU A 370 -14.05 -1.38 -45.51
C GLU A 370 -14.27 -2.14 -44.18
N GLU A 371 -15.11 -3.16 -44.22
CA GLU A 371 -15.32 -4.03 -43.05
C GLU A 371 -14.00 -4.73 -42.69
N GLY A 372 -13.64 -4.70 -41.41
CA GLY A 372 -12.33 -5.20 -40.92
C GLY A 372 -11.23 -4.14 -40.88
N GLN A 373 -11.50 -2.90 -41.31
CA GLN A 373 -10.55 -1.79 -41.25
C GLN A 373 -11.00 -0.67 -40.32
N LYS A 374 -10.08 0.21 -39.98
CA LYS A 374 -10.29 1.47 -39.24
C LYS A 374 -9.38 2.58 -39.79
N SER A 375 -9.83 3.80 -39.70
CA SER A 375 -9.00 4.99 -39.94
C SER A 375 -8.46 5.48 -38.59
N ILE A 376 -7.18 5.77 -38.50
CA ILE A 376 -6.55 6.43 -37.38
C ILE A 376 -5.98 7.75 -37.84
N ALA A 377 -6.28 8.84 -37.15
CA ALA A 377 -5.75 10.16 -37.42
C ALA A 377 -4.95 10.64 -36.19
N TRP A 378 -3.80 11.29 -36.45
CA TRP A 378 -2.93 11.77 -35.37
C TRP A 378 -2.22 13.06 -35.78
N HIS A 379 -1.82 13.83 -34.74
CA HIS A 379 -0.94 14.97 -34.86
C HIS A 379 0.53 14.52 -34.78
N LEU A 380 1.38 15.18 -35.60
CA LEU A 380 2.83 15.04 -35.55
C LEU A 380 3.46 16.41 -35.25
N GLU A 381 4.37 16.41 -34.27
CA GLU A 381 5.24 17.56 -34.02
C GLU A 381 6.66 17.25 -34.49
N PHE A 382 7.16 18.08 -35.40
CA PHE A 382 8.54 18.02 -35.86
C PHE A 382 9.32 19.20 -35.32
N ARG A 383 10.50 18.94 -34.75
CA ARG A 383 11.36 20.00 -34.20
C ARG A 383 12.83 19.63 -34.24
N SER A 384 13.69 20.59 -34.64
CA SER A 384 15.13 20.50 -34.51
C SER A 384 15.64 21.36 -33.36
N ASN A 385 16.70 20.93 -32.71
CA ASN A 385 17.37 21.73 -31.66
C ASN A 385 18.40 22.71 -32.30
N ASP A 386 18.75 22.52 -33.57
CA ASP A 386 19.89 23.21 -34.19
C ASP A 386 19.46 24.27 -35.20
N ARG A 387 18.30 24.12 -35.82
CA ARG A 387 17.78 25.04 -36.85
C ARG A 387 16.25 25.04 -36.93
N THR A 388 15.71 26.07 -37.57
CA THR A 388 14.31 26.05 -38.00
C THR A 388 14.15 25.03 -39.16
N LEU A 389 13.12 24.18 -39.09
CA LEU A 389 12.79 23.22 -40.14
C LEU A 389 12.10 23.92 -41.30
N LEU A 390 12.49 23.58 -42.54
CA LEU A 390 11.81 24.02 -43.75
C LEU A 390 10.63 23.07 -44.07
N ALA A 391 9.65 23.56 -44.80
CA ALA A 391 8.50 22.73 -45.20
C ALA A 391 8.95 21.46 -45.95
N GLU A 392 9.92 21.59 -46.84
CA GLU A 392 10.50 20.50 -47.65
C GLU A 392 11.13 19.40 -46.78
N ASP A 393 11.79 19.77 -45.63
CA ASP A 393 12.34 18.79 -44.68
C ASP A 393 11.23 17.92 -44.07
N VAL A 394 10.11 18.57 -43.75
CA VAL A 394 8.97 17.91 -43.04
C VAL A 394 8.16 17.09 -44.05
N ASP A 395 7.89 17.62 -45.24
CA ASP A 395 7.11 16.93 -46.27
C ASP A 395 7.81 15.64 -46.71
N LYS A 396 9.14 15.64 -46.83
CA LYS A 396 9.92 14.42 -47.06
C LYS A 396 9.76 13.39 -45.94
N LEU A 397 9.77 13.83 -44.68
CA LEU A 397 9.55 12.92 -43.56
C LEU A 397 8.12 12.35 -43.55
N MET A 398 7.12 13.14 -43.96
CA MET A 398 5.74 12.65 -44.09
C MET A 398 5.64 11.56 -45.16
N ASP A 399 6.33 11.73 -46.30
CA ASP A 399 6.40 10.72 -47.35
C ASP A 399 7.10 9.44 -46.88
N ASP A 400 8.23 9.57 -46.14
CA ASP A 400 8.95 8.43 -45.56
C ASP A 400 8.09 7.67 -44.54
N ILE A 401 7.32 8.39 -43.69
CA ILE A 401 6.37 7.80 -42.73
C ILE A 401 5.32 6.98 -43.48
N LEU A 402 4.68 7.60 -44.49
CA LEU A 402 3.63 6.94 -45.28
C LEU A 402 4.17 5.68 -45.96
N LEU A 403 5.33 5.74 -46.56
CA LEU A 403 5.96 4.62 -47.26
C LEU A 403 6.27 3.45 -46.32
N ILE A 404 6.75 3.74 -45.11
CA ILE A 404 7.01 2.69 -44.10
C ILE A 404 5.71 2.07 -43.62
N LEU A 405 4.68 2.89 -43.36
CA LEU A 405 3.38 2.39 -42.90
C LEU A 405 2.68 1.56 -43.99
N GLN A 406 2.76 1.96 -45.25
CA GLN A 406 2.27 1.16 -46.35
C GLN A 406 2.98 -0.18 -46.47
N LYS A 407 4.31 -0.18 -46.36
CA LYS A 407 5.11 -1.40 -46.48
C LYS A 407 4.92 -2.39 -45.35
N LYS A 408 4.74 -1.89 -44.11
CA LYS A 408 4.67 -2.75 -42.92
C LYS A 408 3.26 -3.15 -42.54
N PHE A 409 2.31 -2.26 -42.73
CA PHE A 409 0.95 -2.41 -42.23
C PHE A 409 -0.12 -2.30 -43.31
N GLU A 410 0.30 -2.25 -44.57
CA GLU A 410 -0.61 -2.07 -45.73
C GLU A 410 -1.51 -0.83 -45.55
N ALA A 411 -0.98 0.20 -44.88
CA ALA A 411 -1.74 1.40 -44.54
C ALA A 411 -2.02 2.22 -45.82
N VAL A 412 -3.24 2.72 -45.96
CA VAL A 412 -3.65 3.56 -47.06
C VAL A 412 -3.94 4.97 -46.54
N LEU A 413 -3.34 5.99 -47.18
CA LEU A 413 -3.60 7.39 -46.85
C LEU A 413 -5.10 7.69 -47.07
N ARG A 414 -5.74 8.33 -46.09
CA ARG A 414 -7.14 8.73 -46.16
C ARG A 414 -7.30 10.15 -46.67
#